data_cc2bd1663f895f733e4e19124972ae9a
#
_entry.id   cc2bd1663f895f733e4e19124972ae9a
#
_cell.length_a   1.000
_cell.length_b   1.000
_cell.length_c   1.000
_cell.angle_alpha   90.00
_cell.angle_beta   90.00
_cell.angle_gamma   90.00
#
_symmetry.space_group_name_H-M   'P 1'
#
loop_
_entity.id
_entity.type
_entity.pdbx_description
1 polymer ?
#
loop_
_entity_poly.entity_id
_entity_poly.type
_entity_poly.pdbx_seq_one_letter_code
_entity_poly.pdbx_strand_id
1 'polypeptide(L)' 'PDRIVVLPGYPAVFVELKTITGRLTSLQRVQLKRLKDMGQAVRVLHGEHEVKLFLEECKEKLRDGV' A
#
# COMPACT_ATOMS: atom_id res chain seq x y z
N PRO A 1 -7.11 4.18 4.84
CA PRO A 1 -5.71 3.73 4.92
C PRO A 1 -4.92 4.52 5.95
N ASP A 2 -3.88 3.89 6.49
CA ASP A 2 -3.04 4.49 7.53
C ASP A 2 -1.92 5.34 6.97
N ARG A 3 -1.45 4.99 5.77
CA ARG A 3 -0.25 5.58 5.19
C ARG A 3 -0.46 5.89 3.73
N ILE A 4 0.24 6.89 3.26
CA ILE A 4 0.33 7.22 1.84
C ILE A 4 1.81 7.25 1.49
N VAL A 5 2.18 6.49 0.47
CA VAL A 5 3.58 6.42 0.00
C VAL A 5 3.66 7.09 -1.35
N VAL A 6 4.57 8.04 -1.46
CA VAL A 6 4.78 8.82 -2.70
C VAL A 6 6.18 8.57 -3.22
N LEU A 7 6.27 8.11 -4.47
CA LEU A 7 7.55 7.89 -5.14
C LEU A 7 7.59 8.74 -6.42
N PRO A 8 8.74 9.35 -6.74
CA PRO A 8 8.86 10.15 -7.97
C PRO A 8 8.51 9.34 -9.21
N GLY A 9 7.65 9.88 -10.05
CA GLY A 9 7.27 9.24 -11.31
C GLY A 9 6.23 8.13 -11.20
N TYR A 10 5.70 7.88 -9.99
CA TYR A 10 4.70 6.84 -9.75
C TYR A 10 3.49 7.40 -9.05
N PRO A 11 2.31 6.81 -9.25
CA PRO A 11 1.12 7.20 -8.48
C PRO A 11 1.34 6.97 -6.99
N ALA A 12 0.72 7.80 -6.16
CA ALA A 12 0.73 7.59 -4.72
C ALA A 12 0.07 6.24 -4.39
N VAL A 13 0.60 5.55 -3.37
CA VAL A 13 0.07 4.27 -2.92
C VAL A 13 -0.57 4.45 -1.55
N PHE A 14 -1.83 4.06 -1.45
CA PHE A 14 -2.56 4.07 -0.18
C PHE A 14 -2.31 2.73 0.51
N VAL A 15 -1.77 2.76 1.71
CA VAL A 15 -1.35 1.56 2.44
C VAL A 15 -2.14 1.41 3.72
N GLU A 16 -2.67 0.22 3.95
CA GLU A 16 -3.29 -0.17 5.20
C GLU A 16 -2.38 -1.18 5.89
N LEU A 17 -1.92 -0.85 7.11
CA LEU A 17 -1.04 -1.74 7.89
C LEU A 17 -1.87 -2.58 8.84
N LYS A 18 -1.62 -3.87 8.85
CA LYS A 18 -2.29 -4.84 9.74
C LYS A 18 -1.26 -5.77 10.37
N THR A 19 -1.62 -6.35 11.51
CA THR A 19 -0.83 -7.46 12.05
C THR A 19 -0.99 -8.68 11.15
N ILE A 20 -0.17 -9.71 11.37
CA ILE A 20 -0.21 -10.94 10.55
C ILE A 20 -1.62 -11.54 10.51
N THR A 21 -2.33 -11.54 11.63
CA THR A 21 -3.67 -12.11 11.76
C THR A 21 -4.79 -11.06 11.67
N GLY A 22 -4.42 -9.79 11.54
CA GLY A 22 -5.39 -8.70 11.49
C GLY A 22 -6.24 -8.73 10.23
N ARG A 23 -7.51 -8.35 10.36
CA ARG A 23 -8.45 -8.31 9.24
C ARG A 23 -8.95 -6.91 9.02
N LEU A 24 -9.26 -6.61 7.77
CA LEU A 24 -9.91 -5.36 7.43
C LEU A 24 -11.32 -5.32 8.02
N THR A 25 -11.70 -4.17 8.57
CA THR A 25 -13.10 -3.94 8.95
C THR A 25 -13.94 -3.77 7.68
N SER A 26 -15.26 -3.88 7.81
CA SER A 26 -16.16 -3.66 6.67
C SER A 26 -15.98 -2.26 6.09
N LEU A 27 -15.82 -1.25 6.94
CA LEU A 27 -15.60 0.12 6.49
C LEU A 27 -14.29 0.26 5.74
N GLN A 28 -13.21 -0.34 6.24
CA GLN A 28 -11.91 -0.32 5.56
C GLN A 28 -12.00 -0.97 4.18
N ARG A 29 -12.69 -2.11 4.07
CA ARG A 29 -12.89 -2.79 2.78
C ARG A 29 -13.59 -1.89 1.77
N VAL A 30 -14.65 -1.20 2.21
CA VAL A 30 -15.39 -0.29 1.35
C VAL A 30 -14.52 0.86 0.89
N GLN A 31 -13.77 1.48 1.79
CA GLN A 31 -12.90 2.61 1.48
C GLN A 31 -11.79 2.20 0.50
N LEU A 32 -11.14 1.07 0.74
CA LEU A 32 -10.07 0.60 -0.13
C LEU A 32 -10.60 0.21 -1.52
N LYS A 33 -11.78 -0.40 -1.55
CA LYS A 33 -12.42 -0.72 -2.84
C LYS A 33 -12.74 0.54 -3.64
N ARG A 34 -13.25 1.56 -2.99
CA ARG A 34 -13.54 2.84 -3.65
C ARG A 34 -12.29 3.46 -4.25
N LEU A 35 -11.18 3.43 -3.51
CA LEU A 35 -9.90 3.94 -4.02
C LEU A 35 -9.47 3.16 -5.26
N LYS A 36 -9.54 1.83 -5.22
CA LYS A 36 -9.20 0.99 -6.38
C LYS A 36 -10.10 1.27 -7.56
N ASP A 37 -11.40 1.40 -7.33
CA ASP A 37 -12.37 1.68 -8.40
C ASP A 37 -12.13 3.04 -9.05
N MET A 38 -11.53 3.98 -8.32
CA MET A 38 -11.11 5.27 -8.86
C MET A 38 -9.74 5.24 -9.53
N GLY A 39 -9.14 4.07 -9.65
CA GLY A 39 -7.83 3.91 -10.30
C GLY A 39 -6.64 4.16 -9.41
N GLN A 40 -6.82 4.24 -8.09
CA GLN A 40 -5.71 4.47 -7.17
C GLN A 40 -4.99 3.17 -6.82
N ALA A 41 -3.70 3.27 -6.54
CA ALA A 41 -2.90 2.14 -6.08
C ALA A 41 -3.16 1.93 -4.59
N VAL A 42 -3.47 0.68 -4.21
CA VAL A 42 -3.82 0.33 -2.84
C VAL A 42 -3.07 -0.94 -2.42
N ARG A 43 -2.52 -0.95 -1.21
CA ARG A 43 -1.86 -2.12 -0.65
C ARG A 43 -2.33 -2.34 0.79
N VAL A 44 -2.56 -3.60 1.12
CA VAL A 44 -2.79 -4.03 2.51
C VAL A 44 -1.60 -4.90 2.90
N LEU A 45 -0.89 -4.51 3.95
CA LEU A 45 0.34 -5.19 4.36
C LEU A 45 0.13 -5.79 5.74
N HIS A 46 0.31 -7.11 5.84
CA HIS A 46 0.15 -7.87 7.07
C HIS A 46 1.51 -8.25 7.64
N GLY A 47 1.91 -7.58 8.72
CA GLY A 47 3.14 -7.91 9.43
C GLY A 47 4.39 -7.33 8.79
N GLU A 48 5.49 -7.49 9.52
CA GLU A 48 6.79 -6.91 9.18
C GLU A 48 7.35 -7.41 7.86
N HIS A 49 7.15 -8.69 7.57
CA HIS A 49 7.69 -9.29 6.35
C HIS A 49 7.09 -8.66 5.10
N GLU A 50 5.77 -8.48 5.07
CA GLU A 50 5.11 -7.85 3.93
C GLU A 50 5.50 -6.39 3.78
N VAL A 51 5.67 -5.67 4.89
CA VAL A 51 6.17 -4.30 4.88
C VAL A 51 7.56 -4.25 4.27
N LYS A 52 8.43 -5.18 4.68
CA LYS A 52 9.80 -5.26 4.18
C LYS A 52 9.84 -5.50 2.67
N LEU A 53 9.03 -6.43 2.17
CA LEU A 53 8.92 -6.71 0.74
C LEU A 53 8.41 -5.49 -0.02
N PHE A 54 7.44 -4.79 0.52
CA PHE A 54 6.92 -3.58 -0.10
C PHE A 54 7.99 -2.48 -0.18
N LEU A 55 8.78 -2.29 0.88
CA LEU A 55 9.88 -1.34 0.87
C LEU A 55 10.95 -1.70 -0.15
N GLU A 56 11.22 -2.99 -0.35
CA GLU A 56 12.14 -3.45 -1.40
C GLU A 56 11.62 -3.07 -2.80
N GLU A 57 10.32 -3.26 -3.05
CA GLU A 57 9.68 -2.82 -4.29
C GLU A 57 9.87 -1.31 -4.50
N CYS A 58 9.68 -0.52 -3.45
CA CYS A 58 9.84 0.93 -3.51
C CYS A 58 11.28 1.32 -3.85
N LYS A 59 12.26 0.66 -3.23
CA LYS A 59 13.67 0.90 -3.49
C LYS A 59 14.03 0.60 -4.95
N GLU A 60 13.51 -0.48 -5.50
CA GLU A 60 13.75 -0.84 -6.89
C GLU A 60 13.17 0.21 -7.84
N LYS A 61 11.97 0.70 -7.57
CA LYS A 61 11.35 1.75 -8.36
C LYS A 61 12.18 3.03 -8.33
N LEU A 62 12.70 3.41 -7.16
CA LEU A 62 13.55 4.59 -7.03
C LEU A 62 14.84 4.44 -7.83
N ARG A 63 15.44 3.25 -7.81
CA ARG A 63 16.66 2.97 -8.55
C ARG A 63 16.44 2.99 -10.05
N ASP A 64 15.36 2.38 -10.52
CA ASP A 64 15.04 2.28 -11.94
C ASP A 64 14.52 3.59 -12.53
N GLY A 65 13.93 4.43 -11.70
CA GLY A 65 13.34 5.70 -12.14
C GLY A 65 14.31 6.87 -12.23
N VAL A 66 15.56 6.66 -11.93
CA VAL A 66 16.57 7.73 -11.90
C VAL A 66 17.40 7.80 -13.18
#